data_e167e93cba682583124444d6691b215d
#
_entry.id   e167e93cba682583124444d6691b215d
#
_cell.length_a   1.000
_cell.length_b   1.000
_cell.length_c   1.000
_cell.angle_alpha   90.00
_cell.angle_beta   90.00
_cell.angle_gamma   90.00
#
_symmetry.space_group_name_H-M   'P 1'
#
loop_
_entity.id
_entity.type
_entity.pdbx_description
1 polymer ?
#
loop_
_entity_poly.entity_id
_entity_poly.type
_entity_poly.pdbx_seq_one_letter_code
_entity_poly.pdbx_strand_id
1 'polypeptide(L)'
;EGPHRRSFFTRFAAGTIGLFVGVVPAIPGVMFLLDPLLRKRTKGAVGDSTVEKDKDGYIKLTVTVDALPEDGSPQNYKVYDDKVDAWNRYLNVVIGTVWLKRSASGQVTAFNTICPHLGCAIEYRSGQSDYYCPCHLSAFDLDGKKKNPIPPRNMDALSIKPNTGNEIWIKYQEFRAATAEQIPIS
;
A
#
# COMPACT_ATOMS: atom_id res chain seq x y z
N GLU A 1 -13.75 70.43 28.82
CA GLU A 1 -13.55 69.80 27.54
C GLU A 1 -13.34 68.29 27.71
N GLY A 2 -14.34 67.48 27.48
CA GLY A 2 -14.24 66.06 27.67
C GLY A 2 -14.37 65.29 26.38
N PRO A 3 -13.27 65.00 25.67
CA PRO A 3 -13.34 64.08 24.59
C PRO A 3 -12.96 62.61 24.98
N HIS A 4 -12.66 62.36 26.26
CA HIS A 4 -11.93 61.14 26.63
C HIS A 4 -12.81 59.87 26.77
N ARG A 5 -14.08 59.95 27.07
CA ARG A 5 -14.92 58.76 27.26
C ARG A 5 -15.24 58.05 25.95
N ARG A 6 -15.59 58.76 24.89
CA ARG A 6 -15.89 58.19 23.58
C ARG A 6 -14.66 57.55 22.93
N SER A 7 -13.48 58.18 23.05
CA SER A 7 -12.23 57.65 22.52
C SER A 7 -11.74 56.42 23.29
N PHE A 8 -12.02 56.32 24.57
CA PHE A 8 -11.71 55.12 25.35
C PHE A 8 -12.52 53.93 24.90
N PHE A 9 -13.85 54.07 24.78
CA PHE A 9 -14.73 52.99 24.32
C PHE A 9 -14.43 52.55 22.88
N THR A 10 -14.12 53.48 21.98
CA THR A 10 -13.76 53.11 20.59
C THR A 10 -12.42 52.40 20.53
N ARG A 11 -11.42 52.83 21.32
CA ARG A 11 -10.12 52.11 21.38
C ARG A 11 -10.26 50.74 22.04
N PHE A 12 -11.05 50.65 23.10
CA PHE A 12 -11.33 49.36 23.77
C PHE A 12 -12.06 48.40 22.81
N ALA A 13 -13.12 48.87 22.16
CA ALA A 13 -13.84 48.05 21.17
C ALA A 13 -12.96 47.65 19.98
N ALA A 14 -12.15 48.57 19.46
CA ALA A 14 -11.21 48.24 18.39
C ALA A 14 -10.15 47.21 18.84
N GLY A 15 -9.66 47.34 20.06
CA GLY A 15 -8.70 46.39 20.64
C GLY A 15 -9.30 44.99 20.85
N THR A 16 -10.53 44.92 21.38
CA THR A 16 -11.23 43.62 21.56
C THR A 16 -11.58 42.95 20.22
N ILE A 17 -12.06 43.72 19.26
CA ILE A 17 -12.35 43.21 17.91
C ILE A 17 -11.05 42.74 17.25
N GLY A 18 -9.98 43.52 17.31
CA GLY A 18 -8.66 43.14 16.77
C GLY A 18 -8.10 41.88 17.41
N LEU A 19 -8.25 41.73 18.72
CA LEU A 19 -7.86 40.50 19.43
C LEU A 19 -8.66 39.30 18.94
N PHE A 20 -9.99 39.45 18.82
CA PHE A 20 -10.84 38.35 18.33
C PHE A 20 -10.52 37.97 16.90
N VAL A 21 -10.38 38.95 16.00
CA VAL A 21 -10.06 38.71 14.59
C VAL A 21 -8.67 38.11 14.41
N GLY A 22 -7.70 38.44 15.27
CA GLY A 22 -6.35 37.89 15.22
C GLY A 22 -6.22 36.54 15.90
N VAL A 23 -6.72 36.40 17.13
CA VAL A 23 -6.50 35.18 17.95
C VAL A 23 -7.39 34.03 17.55
N VAL A 24 -8.66 34.28 17.21
CA VAL A 24 -9.62 33.23 16.90
C VAL A 24 -9.17 32.40 15.68
N PRO A 25 -8.72 32.94 14.56
CA PRO A 25 -8.18 32.14 13.46
C PRO A 25 -6.73 31.63 13.71
N ALA A 26 -5.94 32.33 14.55
CA ALA A 26 -4.57 31.91 14.83
C ALA A 26 -4.51 30.57 15.61
N ILE A 27 -5.43 30.37 16.57
CA ILE A 27 -5.47 29.13 17.36
C ILE A 27 -5.64 27.88 16.48
N PRO A 28 -6.70 27.75 15.63
CA PRO A 28 -6.83 26.59 14.74
C PRO A 28 -5.70 26.51 13.72
N GLY A 29 -5.17 27.63 13.25
CA GLY A 29 -4.00 27.65 12.36
C GLY A 29 -2.76 27.02 13.00
N VAL A 30 -2.44 27.41 14.23
CA VAL A 30 -1.33 26.82 14.99
C VAL A 30 -1.62 25.36 15.33
N MET A 31 -2.84 25.01 15.73
CA MET A 31 -3.22 23.61 15.98
C MET A 31 -3.07 22.75 14.73
N PHE A 32 -3.48 23.27 13.57
CA PHE A 32 -3.32 22.57 12.29
C PHE A 32 -1.84 22.33 11.93
N LEU A 33 -0.99 23.33 12.12
CA LEU A 33 0.45 23.21 11.86
C LEU A 33 1.14 22.25 12.83
N LEU A 34 0.68 22.19 14.09
CA LEU A 34 1.25 21.32 15.10
C LEU A 34 0.60 19.93 15.15
N ASP A 35 -0.53 19.72 14.46
CA ASP A 35 -1.25 18.46 14.47
C ASP A 35 -0.37 17.25 14.15
N PRO A 36 0.50 17.25 13.11
CA PRO A 36 1.38 16.12 12.82
C PRO A 36 2.35 15.77 13.95
N LEU A 37 2.76 16.78 14.74
CA LEU A 37 3.69 16.60 15.85
C LEU A 37 2.97 16.19 17.14
N LEU A 38 1.75 16.72 17.36
CA LEU A 38 0.96 16.50 18.58
C LEU A 38 0.07 15.28 18.51
N ARG A 39 -0.31 14.84 17.30
CA ARG A 39 -1.03 13.57 17.10
C ARG A 39 -0.15 12.44 17.58
N LYS A 40 -0.29 12.09 18.85
CA LYS A 40 0.20 10.80 19.33
C LYS A 40 -0.41 9.75 18.38
N ARG A 41 0.42 8.90 17.79
CA ARG A 41 -0.03 7.70 17.07
C ARG A 41 -0.89 6.91 18.02
N THR A 42 -2.16 7.26 18.10
CA THR A 42 -3.13 6.58 18.97
C THR A 42 -3.38 5.23 18.32
N LYS A 43 -2.69 4.22 18.84
CA LYS A 43 -3.12 2.84 18.64
C LYS A 43 -4.57 2.82 19.14
N GLY A 44 -5.55 2.75 18.25
CA GLY A 44 -6.91 2.43 18.65
C GLY A 44 -8.02 3.46 18.45
N ALA A 45 -7.88 4.51 17.62
CA ALA A 45 -8.95 5.51 17.48
C ALA A 45 -9.95 5.28 16.33
N VAL A 46 -9.64 4.45 15.33
CA VAL A 46 -10.59 4.10 14.25
C VAL A 46 -10.32 2.66 13.82
N GLY A 47 -11.07 1.72 14.36
CA GLY A 47 -11.05 0.33 13.93
C GLY A 47 -9.73 -0.40 14.27
N ASP A 48 -9.85 -1.67 14.57
CA ASP A 48 -8.69 -2.54 14.68
C ASP A 48 -8.28 -2.99 13.28
N SER A 49 -6.97 -2.98 12.96
CA SER A 49 -6.50 -3.54 11.70
C SER A 49 -6.78 -5.04 11.69
N THR A 50 -7.43 -5.52 10.64
CA THR A 50 -7.62 -6.96 10.42
C THR A 50 -6.43 -7.58 9.68
N VAL A 51 -5.45 -6.77 9.27
CA VAL A 51 -4.24 -7.25 8.60
C VAL A 51 -3.28 -7.83 9.63
N GLU A 52 -3.03 -9.12 9.53
CA GLU A 52 -2.00 -9.79 10.31
C GLU A 52 -0.65 -9.62 9.62
N LYS A 53 0.28 -8.95 10.31
CA LYS A 53 1.63 -8.69 9.84
C LYS A 53 2.64 -9.09 10.91
N ASP A 54 3.67 -9.81 10.52
CA ASP A 54 4.73 -10.22 11.44
C ASP A 54 5.85 -9.15 11.55
N LYS A 55 6.82 -9.44 12.43
CA LYS A 55 7.95 -8.54 12.69
C LYS A 55 8.90 -8.40 11.50
N ASP A 56 8.93 -9.39 10.61
CA ASP A 56 9.79 -9.44 9.43
C ASP A 56 9.11 -8.79 8.20
N GLY A 57 7.88 -8.30 8.38
CA GLY A 57 7.10 -7.62 7.36
C GLY A 57 6.32 -8.55 6.44
N TYR A 58 6.15 -9.83 6.81
CA TYR A 58 5.25 -10.72 6.09
C TYR A 58 3.80 -10.42 6.43
N ILE A 59 2.97 -10.38 5.42
CA ILE A 59 1.53 -10.15 5.49
C ILE A 59 0.81 -11.47 5.27
N LYS A 60 -0.11 -11.81 6.16
CA LYS A 60 -0.98 -12.98 6.01
C LYS A 60 -2.03 -12.69 4.95
N LEU A 61 -2.14 -13.58 3.97
CA LEU A 61 -3.21 -13.51 2.99
C LEU A 61 -4.49 -14.16 3.55
N THR A 62 -5.62 -13.71 3.02
CA THR A 62 -6.94 -14.27 3.37
C THR A 62 -7.19 -15.66 2.78
N VAL A 63 -6.32 -16.09 1.86
CA VAL A 63 -6.38 -17.40 1.18
C VAL A 63 -5.44 -18.39 1.85
N THR A 64 -5.84 -19.65 1.89
CA THR A 64 -5.04 -20.77 2.40
C THR A 64 -4.46 -21.60 1.26
N VAL A 65 -3.44 -22.43 1.56
CA VAL A 65 -2.79 -23.32 0.57
C VAL A 65 -3.80 -24.26 -0.05
N ASP A 66 -4.71 -24.83 0.76
CA ASP A 66 -5.71 -25.79 0.27
C ASP A 66 -6.79 -25.16 -0.61
N ALA A 67 -6.96 -23.83 -0.53
CA ALA A 67 -7.88 -23.10 -1.39
C ALA A 67 -7.30 -22.82 -2.78
N LEU A 68 -5.99 -23.03 -2.99
CA LEU A 68 -5.36 -22.89 -4.29
C LEU A 68 -5.58 -24.14 -5.14
N PRO A 69 -5.81 -24.00 -6.47
CA PRO A 69 -5.98 -25.11 -7.39
C PRO A 69 -4.80 -26.08 -7.35
N GLU A 70 -5.09 -27.36 -7.26
CA GLU A 70 -4.08 -28.44 -7.25
C GLU A 70 -3.47 -28.73 -8.63
N ASP A 71 -4.16 -28.29 -9.69
CA ASP A 71 -3.70 -28.42 -11.07
C ASP A 71 -2.55 -27.47 -11.43
N GLY A 72 -2.13 -26.61 -10.48
CA GLY A 72 -1.10 -25.61 -10.68
C GLY A 72 -1.56 -24.37 -11.43
N SER A 73 -2.87 -24.19 -11.64
CA SER A 73 -3.40 -22.98 -12.25
C SER A 73 -3.20 -21.77 -11.33
N PRO A 74 -2.57 -20.69 -11.81
CA PRO A 74 -2.37 -19.49 -11.01
C PRO A 74 -3.68 -18.78 -10.69
N GLN A 75 -3.77 -18.23 -9.48
CA GLN A 75 -4.90 -17.40 -9.05
C GLN A 75 -4.40 -16.02 -8.57
N ASN A 76 -5.17 -14.98 -8.86
CA ASN A 76 -4.86 -13.61 -8.46
C ASN A 76 -5.53 -13.26 -7.14
N TYR A 77 -4.75 -12.70 -6.20
CA TYR A 77 -5.25 -12.28 -4.89
C TYR A 77 -4.82 -10.85 -4.57
N LYS A 78 -5.72 -10.11 -3.93
CA LYS A 78 -5.42 -8.77 -3.41
C LYS A 78 -4.60 -8.89 -2.13
N VAL A 79 -3.63 -8.01 -1.98
CA VAL A 79 -2.86 -7.84 -0.76
C VAL A 79 -3.34 -6.60 -0.05
N TYR A 80 -3.64 -6.73 1.23
CA TYR A 80 -4.11 -5.64 2.08
C TYR A 80 -3.05 -5.28 3.09
N ASP A 81 -2.87 -4.00 3.34
CA ASP A 81 -2.04 -3.47 4.44
C ASP A 81 -2.64 -2.17 4.95
N ASP A 82 -2.17 -1.73 6.09
CA ASP A 82 -2.49 -0.40 6.62
C ASP A 82 -1.53 0.61 6.03
N LYS A 83 -2.06 1.69 5.46
CA LYS A 83 -1.27 2.84 5.03
C LYS A 83 -1.39 3.99 6.02
N VAL A 84 -0.26 4.61 6.31
CA VAL A 84 -0.19 5.81 7.15
C VAL A 84 0.49 6.90 6.33
N ASP A 85 -0.20 8.01 6.15
CA ASP A 85 0.40 9.25 5.67
C ASP A 85 0.64 10.23 6.85
N ALA A 86 1.03 11.47 6.57
CA ALA A 86 1.28 12.48 7.60
C ALA A 86 0.03 12.77 8.47
N TRP A 87 -1.17 12.60 7.93
CA TRP A 87 -2.43 13.06 8.50
C TRP A 87 -3.39 11.94 8.87
N ASN A 88 -3.39 10.84 8.09
CA ASN A 88 -4.39 9.79 8.20
C ASN A 88 -3.79 8.41 8.26
N ARG A 89 -4.53 7.49 8.89
CA ARG A 89 -4.29 6.06 8.83
C ARG A 89 -5.46 5.42 8.08
N TYR A 90 -5.13 4.72 7.00
CA TYR A 90 -6.07 3.97 6.19
C TYR A 90 -5.88 2.49 6.51
N LEU A 91 -6.92 1.87 7.03
CA LEU A 91 -6.88 0.46 7.42
C LEU A 91 -7.35 -0.44 6.29
N ASN A 92 -6.73 -1.61 6.14
CA ASN A 92 -7.14 -2.65 5.20
C ASN A 92 -7.27 -2.15 3.75
N VAL A 93 -6.35 -1.31 3.28
CA VAL A 93 -6.35 -0.86 1.90
C VAL A 93 -5.61 -1.85 1.01
N VAL A 94 -6.09 -2.02 -0.22
CA VAL A 94 -5.38 -2.83 -1.22
C VAL A 94 -4.07 -2.12 -1.57
N ILE A 95 -2.95 -2.74 -1.25
CA ILE A 95 -1.62 -2.23 -1.59
C ILE A 95 -1.09 -2.81 -2.91
N GLY A 96 -1.69 -3.88 -3.40
CA GLY A 96 -1.37 -4.51 -4.66
C GLY A 96 -2.03 -5.86 -4.83
N THR A 97 -1.57 -6.61 -5.82
CA THR A 97 -2.08 -7.94 -6.14
C THR A 97 -0.92 -8.89 -6.39
N VAL A 98 -1.17 -10.20 -6.22
CA VAL A 98 -0.19 -11.25 -6.42
C VAL A 98 -0.79 -12.41 -7.19
N TRP A 99 0.00 -13.04 -8.02
CA TRP A 99 -0.28 -14.35 -8.57
C TRP A 99 0.26 -15.42 -7.64
N LEU A 100 -0.60 -16.30 -7.16
CA LEU A 100 -0.24 -17.48 -6.38
C LEU A 100 -0.43 -18.73 -7.24
N LYS A 101 0.54 -19.62 -7.19
CA LYS A 101 0.50 -20.92 -7.83
C LYS A 101 0.90 -21.99 -6.81
N ARG A 102 0.09 -23.07 -6.69
CA ARG A 102 0.42 -24.26 -5.90
C ARG A 102 0.99 -25.33 -6.83
N SER A 103 2.13 -25.89 -6.49
CA SER A 103 2.67 -27.04 -7.19
C SER A 103 2.01 -28.34 -6.72
N ALA A 104 2.18 -29.42 -7.49
CA ALA A 104 1.71 -30.77 -7.11
C ALA A 104 2.32 -31.25 -5.77
N SER A 105 3.48 -30.73 -5.39
CA SER A 105 4.11 -31.01 -4.08
C SER A 105 3.54 -30.18 -2.92
N GLY A 106 2.53 -29.30 -3.18
CA GLY A 106 1.97 -28.40 -2.20
C GLY A 106 2.76 -27.10 -1.98
N GLN A 107 3.89 -26.93 -2.66
CA GLN A 107 4.68 -25.71 -2.55
C GLN A 107 3.98 -24.55 -3.26
N VAL A 108 3.88 -23.39 -2.59
CA VAL A 108 3.30 -22.18 -3.16
C VAL A 108 4.41 -21.26 -3.69
N THR A 109 4.18 -20.69 -4.86
CA THR A 109 4.99 -19.60 -5.43
C THR A 109 4.15 -18.35 -5.56
N ALA A 110 4.74 -17.18 -5.30
CA ALA A 110 4.09 -15.88 -5.40
C ALA A 110 4.86 -14.98 -6.36
N PHE A 111 4.14 -14.35 -7.29
CA PHE A 111 4.69 -13.35 -8.21
C PHE A 111 3.93 -12.04 -8.08
N ASN A 112 4.64 -10.92 -8.16
CA ASN A 112 4.01 -9.62 -8.30
C ASN A 112 3.28 -9.57 -9.65
N THR A 113 2.11 -8.94 -9.69
CA THR A 113 1.33 -8.78 -10.92
C THR A 113 1.82 -7.64 -11.81
N ILE A 114 2.77 -6.85 -11.35
CA ILE A 114 3.33 -5.72 -12.08
C ILE A 114 4.38 -6.23 -13.08
N CYS A 115 4.20 -5.86 -14.35
CA CYS A 115 5.11 -6.26 -15.41
C CYS A 115 6.46 -5.53 -15.26
N PRO A 116 7.58 -6.27 -15.22
CA PRO A 116 8.92 -5.68 -15.10
C PRO A 116 9.34 -4.84 -16.33
N HIS A 117 8.57 -4.89 -17.42
CA HIS A 117 8.84 -4.06 -18.59
C HIS A 117 8.54 -2.57 -18.31
N LEU A 118 7.27 -2.20 -18.16
CA LEU A 118 6.83 -0.82 -17.95
C LEU A 118 5.68 -0.70 -16.92
N GLY A 119 5.52 -1.67 -16.03
CA GLY A 119 4.61 -1.56 -14.89
C GLY A 119 3.13 -1.86 -15.16
N CYS A 120 2.75 -2.35 -16.35
CA CYS A 120 1.38 -2.79 -16.62
C CYS A 120 1.03 -4.05 -15.84
N ALA A 121 -0.27 -4.31 -15.65
CA ALA A 121 -0.72 -5.55 -15.05
C ALA A 121 -0.45 -6.76 -15.95
N ILE A 122 -0.01 -7.85 -15.32
CA ILE A 122 0.16 -9.16 -15.95
C ILE A 122 -1.11 -9.97 -15.76
N GLU A 123 -1.58 -10.62 -16.82
CA GLU A 123 -2.74 -11.49 -16.83
C GLU A 123 -2.30 -12.96 -16.99
N TYR A 124 -3.13 -13.90 -16.53
CA TYR A 124 -2.95 -15.31 -16.79
C TYR A 124 -3.86 -15.75 -17.95
N ARG A 125 -3.30 -16.45 -18.93
CA ARG A 125 -4.03 -17.02 -20.06
C ARG A 125 -4.13 -18.53 -19.91
N SER A 126 -5.27 -19.01 -19.47
CA SER A 126 -5.50 -20.45 -19.26
C SER A 126 -5.31 -21.29 -20.53
N GLY A 127 -5.74 -20.80 -21.70
CA GLY A 127 -5.61 -21.50 -22.96
C GLY A 127 -4.16 -21.67 -23.47
N GLN A 128 -3.22 -20.87 -22.94
CA GLN A 128 -1.81 -20.92 -23.29
C GLN A 128 -0.92 -21.32 -22.11
N SER A 129 -1.52 -21.46 -20.93
CA SER A 129 -0.84 -21.79 -19.68
C SER A 129 0.37 -20.90 -19.45
N ASP A 130 0.17 -19.59 -19.60
CA ASP A 130 1.24 -18.62 -19.42
C ASP A 130 0.74 -17.28 -18.83
N TYR A 131 1.68 -16.47 -18.31
CA TYR A 131 1.43 -15.10 -17.93
C TYR A 131 1.73 -14.15 -19.09
N TYR A 132 0.91 -13.14 -19.25
CA TYR A 132 0.96 -12.23 -20.37
C TYR A 132 0.67 -10.78 -19.96
N CYS A 133 1.44 -9.87 -20.50
CA CYS A 133 1.20 -8.44 -20.35
C CYS A 133 0.66 -7.87 -21.68
N PRO A 134 -0.60 -7.39 -21.73
CA PRO A 134 -1.21 -6.95 -22.99
C PRO A 134 -0.64 -5.62 -23.53
N CYS A 135 0.04 -4.83 -22.68
CA CYS A 135 0.54 -3.51 -23.09
C CYS A 135 1.59 -3.60 -24.20
N HIS A 136 2.60 -4.47 -24.02
CA HIS A 136 3.71 -4.61 -24.98
C HIS A 136 4.05 -6.09 -25.24
N LEU A 137 3.10 -7.00 -25.00
CA LEU A 137 3.19 -8.41 -25.33
C LEU A 137 4.31 -9.17 -24.57
N SER A 138 4.72 -8.70 -23.39
CA SER A 138 5.62 -9.49 -22.54
C SER A 138 4.95 -10.79 -22.15
N ALA A 139 5.66 -11.91 -22.30
CA ALA A 139 5.13 -13.24 -21.97
C ALA A 139 6.09 -13.99 -21.04
N PHE A 140 5.52 -14.73 -20.09
CA PHE A 140 6.27 -15.50 -19.09
C PHE A 140 5.64 -16.89 -18.94
N ASP A 141 6.45 -17.87 -18.61
CA ASP A 141 5.96 -19.21 -18.28
C ASP A 141 5.35 -19.26 -16.86
N LEU A 142 4.85 -20.41 -16.45
CA LEU A 142 4.24 -20.62 -15.13
C LEU A 142 5.25 -20.52 -13.97
N ASP A 143 6.53 -20.52 -14.24
CA ASP A 143 7.60 -20.28 -13.26
C ASP A 143 8.10 -18.84 -13.28
N GLY A 144 7.37 -17.95 -13.98
CA GLY A 144 7.67 -16.54 -14.08
C GLY A 144 8.85 -16.18 -14.98
N LYS A 145 9.42 -17.16 -15.72
CA LYS A 145 10.54 -16.92 -16.63
C LYS A 145 10.03 -16.29 -17.92
N LYS A 146 10.75 -15.30 -18.41
CA LYS A 146 10.41 -14.62 -19.68
C LYS A 146 10.49 -15.57 -20.87
N LYS A 147 9.45 -15.56 -21.70
CA LYS A 147 9.35 -16.33 -22.96
C LYS A 147 9.81 -15.54 -24.19
N ASN A 148 9.96 -14.22 -24.06
CA ASN A 148 10.39 -13.35 -25.16
C ASN A 148 11.34 -12.27 -24.64
N PRO A 149 12.05 -11.53 -25.52
CA PRO A 149 13.06 -10.55 -25.12
C PRO A 149 12.49 -9.19 -24.64
N ILE A 150 11.16 -8.99 -24.68
CA ILE A 150 10.52 -7.72 -24.35
C ILE A 150 10.75 -7.30 -22.92
N PRO A 151 10.45 -8.15 -21.90
CA PRO A 151 10.73 -7.76 -20.53
C PRO A 151 12.23 -7.88 -20.22
N PRO A 152 12.80 -6.91 -19.46
CA PRO A 152 14.24 -6.92 -19.14
C PRO A 152 14.63 -8.08 -18.22
N ARG A 153 13.70 -8.55 -17.38
CA ARG A 153 13.89 -9.66 -16.43
C ARG A 153 12.65 -10.55 -16.35
N ASN A 154 12.74 -11.62 -15.59
CA ASN A 154 11.63 -12.51 -15.25
C ASN A 154 10.58 -11.77 -14.40
N MET A 155 9.41 -12.37 -14.16
CA MET A 155 8.44 -11.85 -13.20
C MET A 155 9.09 -11.71 -11.82
N ASP A 156 8.68 -10.68 -11.11
CA ASP A 156 9.21 -10.40 -9.77
C ASP A 156 8.59 -11.38 -8.75
N ALA A 157 9.40 -12.33 -8.30
CA ALA A 157 9.02 -13.28 -7.26
C ALA A 157 8.97 -12.60 -5.89
N LEU A 158 7.97 -12.95 -5.09
CA LEU A 158 7.78 -12.47 -3.74
C LEU A 158 8.15 -13.58 -2.74
N SER A 159 8.79 -13.19 -1.64
CA SER A 159 9.14 -14.13 -0.59
C SER A 159 7.91 -14.64 0.14
N ILE A 160 7.82 -15.95 0.29
CA ILE A 160 6.81 -16.64 1.10
C ILE A 160 7.47 -17.12 2.38
N LYS A 161 6.79 -16.94 3.50
CA LYS A 161 7.28 -17.41 4.80
C LYS A 161 7.19 -18.94 4.87
N PRO A 162 8.28 -19.64 5.17
CA PRO A 162 8.27 -21.10 5.29
C PRO A 162 7.58 -21.57 6.56
N ASN A 163 7.11 -22.81 6.56
CA ASN A 163 6.59 -23.52 7.75
C ASN A 163 5.37 -22.87 8.43
N THR A 164 4.50 -22.27 7.64
CA THR A 164 3.24 -21.64 8.13
C THR A 164 2.03 -22.60 8.06
N GLY A 165 2.26 -23.88 7.77
CA GLY A 165 1.20 -24.86 7.58
C GLY A 165 0.32 -24.52 6.38
N ASN A 166 -0.98 -24.36 6.62
CA ASN A 166 -1.95 -24.03 5.58
C ASN A 166 -2.09 -22.51 5.32
N GLU A 167 -1.43 -21.66 6.10
CA GLU A 167 -1.47 -20.21 5.93
C GLU A 167 -0.46 -19.75 4.89
N ILE A 168 -0.81 -18.71 4.13
CA ILE A 168 0.08 -18.08 3.15
C ILE A 168 0.48 -16.71 3.68
N TRP A 169 1.76 -16.54 3.96
CA TRP A 169 2.36 -15.30 4.38
C TRP A 169 3.36 -14.84 3.34
N ILE A 170 3.19 -13.63 2.80
CA ILE A 170 4.06 -13.08 1.76
C ILE A 170 4.71 -11.78 2.23
N LYS A 171 5.92 -11.53 1.77
CA LYS A 171 6.54 -10.22 1.87
C LYS A 171 6.25 -9.46 0.58
N TYR A 172 5.19 -8.63 0.62
CA TYR A 172 4.82 -7.83 -0.54
C TYR A 172 5.84 -6.73 -0.78
N GLN A 173 6.29 -6.60 -2.01
CA GLN A 173 7.26 -5.60 -2.43
C GLN A 173 6.98 -5.20 -3.88
N GLU A 174 7.05 -3.90 -4.15
CA GLU A 174 7.06 -3.36 -5.51
C GLU A 174 8.50 -3.17 -5.99
N PHE A 175 8.71 -3.32 -7.29
CA PHE A 175 10.03 -3.22 -7.90
C PHE A 175 10.02 -2.24 -9.07
N ARG A 176 11.14 -1.57 -9.28
CA ARG A 176 11.31 -0.64 -10.39
C ARG A 176 11.18 -1.38 -11.71
N ALA A 177 10.30 -0.86 -12.60
CA ALA A 177 10.18 -1.35 -13.97
C ALA A 177 11.36 -0.89 -14.84
N ALA A 178 11.48 -1.45 -16.03
CA ALA A 178 12.50 -1.13 -17.05
C ALA A 178 13.96 -1.35 -16.59
N THR A 179 14.20 -2.16 -15.58
CA THR A 179 15.55 -2.51 -15.09
C THR A 179 15.79 -4.02 -15.23
N ALA A 180 17.01 -4.40 -15.56
CA ALA A 180 17.41 -5.83 -15.60
C ALA A 180 17.50 -6.43 -14.19
N GLU A 181 17.83 -5.62 -13.20
CA GLU A 181 17.89 -6.01 -11.80
C GLU A 181 16.55 -5.76 -11.10
N GLN A 182 16.25 -6.59 -10.12
CA GLN A 182 15.07 -6.47 -9.26
C GLN A 182 15.36 -5.45 -8.15
N ILE A 183 15.05 -4.17 -8.40
CA ILE A 183 15.31 -3.07 -7.47
C ILE A 183 14.02 -2.75 -6.70
N PRO A 184 13.97 -2.98 -5.36
CA PRO A 184 12.82 -2.64 -4.54
C PRO A 184 12.52 -1.14 -4.58
N ILE A 185 11.22 -0.79 -4.57
CA ILE A 185 10.72 0.58 -4.39
C ILE A 185 10.16 0.67 -2.97
N SER A 186 10.61 1.67 -2.23
CA SER A 186 10.13 1.97 -0.87
C SER A 186 8.85 2.81 -0.90
#